data_fa74092b730f357aff4445e60ef5d336
#
_entry.id   fa74092b730f357aff4445e60ef5d336
#
_cell.length_a   1.000
_cell.length_b   1.000
_cell.length_c   1.000
_cell.angle_alpha   90.00
_cell.angle_beta   90.00
_cell.angle_gamma   90.00
#
_symmetry.space_group_name_H-M   'P 1'
#
loop_
_entity.id
_entity.type
_entity.pdbx_description
1 polymer ?
#
loop_
_entity_poly.entity_id
_entity_poly.type
_entity_poly.pdbx_seq_one_letter_code
_entity_poly.pdbx_strand_id
1 'polypeptide(L)'
;MTIEERPAADELARFPGFVSGYVPQYAEYHEEVDFLDELEAIWGERWGAQGIGRLRRVAMTPPLEIEVLPIYEQEPAFFLYGGRLPDLGKMREQHAALQDVYRGLGIEVLSFDYPETPHSPYGVLKRAVSAAAGFVINGGAIIAREAPPFWRGRSRYVSQYLQSINCPILYTVHGKGVCEGGAFTRMADDFIVAMLSTDCNREGLEQVRPVLERAGYHIWVAHSPGPLQEFHPEIPGWMHSDMWIAPLDRDLALVYPPWCDFETIRYLRSIGYRLIEAPRDEQERVTPANLITIEPRLVVMPGPAPKTRALLEGAGIEVIEVEYDEVILYGGAVRCTTMQLVRDPGPTAFS
;
A
#
# COMPACT_ATOMS: atom_id res chain seq x y z
N MET A 1 -1.67 -25.49 26.35
CA MET A 1 -0.25 -25.79 26.70
C MET A 1 -0.22 -26.55 28.01
N THR A 2 0.27 -27.78 27.99
CA THR A 2 0.49 -28.58 29.19
C THR A 2 1.71 -28.05 29.94
N ILE A 3 1.90 -28.47 31.23
CA ILE A 3 3.05 -28.03 32.01
C ILE A 3 4.38 -28.48 31.37
N GLU A 4 4.35 -29.55 30.57
CA GLU A 4 5.52 -30.11 29.85
C GLU A 4 5.90 -29.28 28.61
N GLU A 5 5.02 -28.41 28.12
CA GLU A 5 5.23 -27.56 26.94
C GLU A 5 5.69 -26.13 27.31
N ARG A 6 6.00 -25.86 28.57
CA ARG A 6 6.50 -24.54 28.99
C ARG A 6 7.98 -24.42 28.65
N PRO A 7 8.38 -23.28 28.03
CA PRO A 7 9.78 -23.04 27.77
C PRO A 7 10.60 -23.06 29.07
N ALA A 8 11.84 -23.54 29.00
CA ALA A 8 12.76 -23.51 30.12
C ALA A 8 13.11 -22.05 30.49
N ALA A 9 13.50 -21.83 31.75
CA ALA A 9 13.79 -20.48 32.24
C ALA A 9 14.90 -19.76 31.46
N ASP A 10 15.87 -20.51 30.92
CA ASP A 10 16.94 -20.00 30.06
C ASP A 10 16.44 -19.65 28.65
N GLU A 11 15.38 -20.28 28.19
CA GLU A 11 14.71 -19.89 26.91
C GLU A 11 13.90 -18.61 27.09
N LEU A 12 13.23 -18.44 28.22
CA LEU A 12 12.50 -17.21 28.53
C LEU A 12 13.42 -15.99 28.62
N ALA A 13 14.65 -16.16 29.07
CA ALA A 13 15.65 -15.09 29.14
C ALA A 13 16.06 -14.53 27.75
N ARG A 14 15.65 -15.17 26.64
CA ARG A 14 15.89 -14.71 25.28
C ARG A 14 14.83 -13.72 24.80
N PHE A 15 13.69 -13.63 25.48
CA PHE A 15 12.65 -12.69 25.10
C PHE A 15 12.99 -11.29 25.62
N PRO A 16 12.80 -10.25 24.78
CA PRO A 16 12.93 -8.87 25.22
C PRO A 16 12.07 -8.61 26.47
N GLY A 17 12.60 -7.86 27.42
CA GLY A 17 11.88 -7.50 28.64
C GLY A 17 11.70 -8.61 29.68
N PHE A 18 12.18 -9.84 29.42
CA PHE A 18 12.15 -10.87 30.46
C PHE A 18 13.11 -10.54 31.61
N VAL A 19 12.58 -10.41 32.80
CA VAL A 19 13.34 -10.21 34.04
C VAL A 19 13.09 -11.39 34.97
N SER A 20 14.15 -12.12 35.36
CA SER A 20 14.05 -13.24 36.28
C SER A 20 13.57 -12.76 37.65
N GLY A 21 12.53 -13.41 38.20
CA GLY A 21 11.92 -13.01 39.47
C GLY A 21 10.93 -11.83 39.33
N TYR A 22 10.57 -11.45 38.13
CA TYR A 22 9.61 -10.39 37.85
C TYR A 22 8.26 -10.59 38.54
N VAL A 23 7.78 -9.53 39.13
CA VAL A 23 6.46 -9.44 39.76
C VAL A 23 5.57 -8.52 38.94
N PRO A 24 4.51 -9.04 38.27
CA PRO A 24 3.74 -8.31 37.26
C PRO A 24 3.08 -7.00 37.69
N GLN A 25 2.95 -6.77 38.99
CA GLN A 25 2.32 -5.56 39.52
C GLN A 25 3.23 -4.31 39.52
N TYR A 26 4.50 -4.45 39.20
CA TYR A 26 5.43 -3.31 39.18
C TYR A 26 5.50 -2.72 37.80
N ALA A 27 4.92 -1.52 37.60
CA ALA A 27 4.79 -0.85 36.34
C ALA A 27 6.12 -0.45 35.71
N GLU A 28 7.14 -0.15 36.49
CA GLU A 28 8.47 0.22 36.02
C GLU A 28 9.15 -0.82 35.11
N TYR A 29 8.75 -2.07 35.21
CA TYR A 29 9.27 -3.13 34.35
C TYR A 29 8.60 -3.17 32.95
N HIS A 30 7.49 -2.47 32.78
CA HIS A 30 6.74 -2.46 31.52
C HIS A 30 7.20 -1.37 30.56
N GLU A 31 7.96 -0.38 31.05
CA GLU A 31 8.38 0.77 30.26
C GLU A 31 9.73 0.57 29.55
N GLU A 32 10.44 -0.51 29.86
CA GLU A 32 11.80 -0.77 29.35
C GLU A 32 11.85 -1.46 27.99
N VAL A 33 10.72 -2.01 27.50
CA VAL A 33 10.68 -2.79 26.26
C VAL A 33 9.75 -2.13 25.25
N ASP A 34 10.31 -1.78 24.10
CA ASP A 34 9.52 -1.25 22.98
C ASP A 34 8.74 -2.37 22.30
N PHE A 35 7.53 -2.07 21.88
CA PHE A 35 6.68 -3.00 21.13
C PHE A 35 7.38 -3.58 19.88
N LEU A 36 8.22 -2.79 19.23
CA LEU A 36 8.95 -3.23 18.02
C LEU A 36 10.04 -4.26 18.37
N ASP A 37 10.60 -4.23 19.60
CA ASP A 37 11.59 -5.21 20.05
C ASP A 37 10.96 -6.58 20.31
N GLU A 38 9.69 -6.60 20.69
CA GLU A 38 8.93 -7.85 20.95
C GLU A 38 8.24 -8.42 19.71
N LEU A 39 8.18 -7.64 18.63
CA LEU A 39 7.31 -7.93 17.48
C LEU A 39 7.56 -9.32 16.89
N GLU A 40 8.80 -9.66 16.62
CA GLU A 40 9.17 -10.97 16.08
C GLU A 40 8.90 -12.12 17.05
N ALA A 41 9.20 -11.93 18.31
CA ALA A 41 9.05 -12.96 19.34
C ALA A 41 7.57 -13.28 19.65
N ILE A 42 6.70 -12.27 19.64
CA ILE A 42 5.29 -12.42 20.02
C ILE A 42 4.38 -12.60 18.81
N TRP A 43 4.66 -11.89 17.72
CA TRP A 43 3.83 -11.89 16.52
C TRP A 43 4.40 -12.74 15.38
N GLY A 44 5.59 -13.35 15.58
CA GLY A 44 6.22 -14.29 14.66
C GLY A 44 6.87 -13.66 13.43
N GLU A 45 6.85 -12.33 13.30
CA GLU A 45 7.42 -11.59 12.18
C GLU A 45 7.69 -10.13 12.58
N ARG A 46 8.69 -9.51 11.95
CA ARG A 46 8.93 -8.06 12.02
C ARG A 46 8.04 -7.34 11.03
N TRP A 47 6.75 -7.27 11.34
CA TRP A 47 5.76 -6.61 10.49
C TRP A 47 6.14 -5.15 10.21
N GLY A 48 6.30 -4.84 8.94
CA GLY A 48 6.66 -3.49 8.53
C GLY A 48 6.95 -3.39 7.04
N ALA A 49 6.33 -2.42 6.39
CA ALA A 49 6.53 -2.18 4.95
C ALA A 49 6.75 -0.68 4.69
N GLN A 50 7.64 -0.07 5.47
CA GLN A 50 8.05 1.30 5.29
C GLN A 50 9.05 1.44 4.13
N GLY A 51 9.07 2.61 3.52
CA GLY A 51 10.05 3.00 2.53
C GLY A 51 10.20 2.08 1.33
N ILE A 52 11.45 1.92 0.91
CA ILE A 52 11.86 1.17 -0.29
C ILE A 52 12.96 0.13 -0.04
N GLY A 53 13.19 -0.27 1.22
CA GLY A 53 14.04 -1.41 1.52
C GLY A 53 13.54 -2.68 0.81
N ARG A 54 14.37 -3.72 0.76
CA ARG A 54 14.04 -4.96 0.04
C ARG A 54 12.67 -5.50 0.45
N LEU A 55 11.77 -5.64 -0.52
CA LEU A 55 10.45 -6.24 -0.31
C LEU A 55 10.58 -7.73 -0.06
N ARG A 56 9.99 -8.24 1.02
CA ARG A 56 10.10 -9.64 1.45
C ARG A 56 8.80 -10.40 1.34
N ARG A 57 7.68 -9.74 1.67
CA ARG A 57 6.38 -10.41 1.70
C ARG A 57 5.28 -9.48 1.24
N VAL A 58 4.36 -10.02 0.47
CA VAL A 58 3.15 -9.32 0.00
C VAL A 58 1.92 -10.19 0.17
N ALA A 59 0.74 -9.57 0.27
CA ALA A 59 -0.54 -10.25 0.12
C ALA A 59 -1.24 -9.74 -1.13
N MET A 60 -1.85 -10.65 -1.89
CA MET A 60 -2.57 -10.35 -3.11
C MET A 60 -3.91 -11.08 -3.14
N THR A 61 -4.94 -10.39 -3.59
CA THR A 61 -6.28 -10.95 -3.77
C THR A 61 -6.49 -11.27 -5.23
N PRO A 62 -6.70 -12.54 -5.61
CA PRO A 62 -6.94 -12.90 -7.01
C PRO A 62 -8.26 -12.30 -7.51
N PRO A 63 -8.34 -11.86 -8.77
CA PRO A 63 -9.58 -11.44 -9.39
C PRO A 63 -10.49 -12.65 -9.60
N LEU A 64 -11.58 -12.75 -8.83
CA LEU A 64 -12.45 -13.92 -8.85
C LEU A 64 -13.68 -13.73 -9.73
N GLU A 65 -14.37 -12.60 -9.59
CA GLU A 65 -15.57 -12.28 -10.35
C GLU A 65 -15.65 -10.77 -10.54
N ILE A 66 -16.22 -10.37 -11.66
CA ILE A 66 -16.60 -8.98 -11.91
C ILE A 66 -18.12 -8.97 -11.79
N GLU A 67 -18.62 -8.57 -10.62
CA GLU A 67 -20.03 -8.28 -10.53
C GLU A 67 -20.27 -6.86 -11.00
N VAL A 68 -21.09 -6.74 -12.03
CA VAL A 68 -21.55 -5.44 -12.51
C VAL A 68 -22.63 -4.96 -11.55
N LEU A 69 -22.27 -4.02 -10.68
CA LEU A 69 -23.27 -3.33 -9.88
C LEU A 69 -24.22 -2.57 -10.82
N PRO A 70 -25.52 -2.43 -10.50
CA PRO A 70 -26.48 -1.70 -11.34
C PRO A 70 -26.02 -0.28 -11.72
N ILE A 71 -25.21 0.35 -10.86
CA ILE A 71 -24.64 1.67 -11.14
C ILE A 71 -23.61 1.64 -12.27
N TYR A 72 -22.92 0.52 -12.50
CA TYR A 72 -21.99 0.37 -13.64
C TYR A 72 -22.73 0.29 -14.97
N GLU A 73 -23.97 -0.18 -14.98
CA GLU A 73 -24.81 -0.19 -16.19
C GLU A 73 -25.29 1.21 -16.55
N GLN A 74 -25.47 2.08 -15.53
CA GLN A 74 -25.92 3.47 -15.74
C GLN A 74 -24.76 4.40 -16.07
N GLU A 75 -23.61 4.22 -15.39
CA GLU A 75 -22.43 5.08 -15.51
C GLU A 75 -21.15 4.23 -15.63
N PRO A 76 -20.95 3.45 -16.70
CA PRO A 76 -19.81 2.57 -16.85
C PRO A 76 -18.48 3.30 -16.76
N ALA A 77 -18.41 4.49 -17.31
CA ALA A 77 -17.22 5.33 -17.34
C ALA A 77 -16.75 5.78 -15.92
N PHE A 78 -17.66 5.83 -14.97
CA PHE A 78 -17.37 6.25 -13.61
C PHE A 78 -16.54 5.23 -12.82
N PHE A 79 -16.70 3.94 -13.11
CA PHE A 79 -16.11 2.83 -12.34
C PHE A 79 -15.10 2.00 -13.10
N LEU A 80 -15.07 2.16 -14.41
CA LEU A 80 -14.25 1.36 -15.29
C LEU A 80 -13.36 2.30 -16.13
N TYR A 81 -12.08 2.23 -15.89
CA TYR A 81 -11.12 2.92 -16.76
C TYR A 81 -11.32 2.44 -18.20
N GLY A 82 -11.56 3.36 -19.13
CA GLY A 82 -11.78 3.06 -20.53
C GLY A 82 -13.20 2.63 -20.91
N GLY A 83 -14.19 2.72 -20.01
CA GLY A 83 -15.62 2.57 -20.33
C GLY A 83 -16.06 1.17 -20.80
N ARG A 84 -15.27 0.13 -20.53
CA ARG A 84 -15.63 -1.26 -20.81
C ARG A 84 -15.34 -2.15 -19.62
N LEU A 85 -16.00 -3.30 -19.54
CA LEU A 85 -15.67 -4.34 -18.58
C LEU A 85 -14.32 -4.99 -18.97
N PRO A 86 -13.44 -5.25 -17.99
CA PRO A 86 -12.22 -6.00 -18.24
C PRO A 86 -12.53 -7.47 -18.54
N ASP A 87 -11.66 -8.11 -19.33
CA ASP A 87 -11.66 -9.56 -19.52
C ASP A 87 -11.13 -10.24 -18.24
N LEU A 88 -12.00 -10.97 -17.56
CA LEU A 88 -11.65 -11.64 -16.31
C LEU A 88 -10.57 -12.73 -16.49
N GLY A 89 -10.58 -13.43 -17.65
CA GLY A 89 -9.55 -14.43 -17.97
C GLY A 89 -8.17 -13.76 -18.06
N LYS A 90 -8.08 -12.70 -18.85
CA LYS A 90 -6.85 -11.91 -19.00
C LYS A 90 -6.42 -11.23 -17.71
N MET A 91 -7.35 -10.71 -16.90
CA MET A 91 -7.03 -10.18 -15.57
C MET A 91 -6.36 -11.22 -14.68
N ARG A 92 -6.88 -12.46 -14.67
CA ARG A 92 -6.31 -13.56 -13.89
C ARG A 92 -4.92 -13.93 -14.37
N GLU A 93 -4.71 -14.00 -15.69
CA GLU A 93 -3.40 -14.25 -16.29
C GLU A 93 -2.39 -13.16 -15.91
N GLN A 94 -2.73 -11.89 -16.06
CA GLN A 94 -1.89 -10.76 -15.70
C GLN A 94 -1.58 -10.70 -14.21
N HIS A 95 -2.57 -10.95 -13.37
CA HIS A 95 -2.40 -11.00 -11.92
C HIS A 95 -1.50 -12.18 -11.50
N ALA A 96 -1.64 -13.35 -12.12
CA ALA A 96 -0.77 -14.50 -11.89
C ALA A 96 0.66 -14.21 -12.34
N ALA A 97 0.85 -13.61 -13.52
CA ALA A 97 2.17 -13.22 -14.03
C ALA A 97 2.90 -12.26 -13.06
N LEU A 98 2.19 -11.29 -12.47
CA LEU A 98 2.76 -10.41 -11.43
C LEU A 98 3.21 -11.22 -10.19
N GLN A 99 2.40 -12.18 -9.74
CA GLN A 99 2.78 -13.04 -8.62
C GLN A 99 4.05 -13.86 -8.93
N ASP A 100 4.16 -14.37 -10.15
CA ASP A 100 5.32 -15.15 -10.58
C ASP A 100 6.58 -14.29 -10.66
N VAL A 101 6.48 -13.04 -11.08
CA VAL A 101 7.57 -12.05 -11.00
C VAL A 101 8.02 -11.89 -9.55
N TYR A 102 7.09 -11.69 -8.60
CA TYR A 102 7.47 -11.55 -7.18
C TYR A 102 8.14 -12.81 -6.64
N ARG A 103 7.58 -14.00 -6.90
CA ARG A 103 8.21 -15.27 -6.49
C ARG A 103 9.58 -15.46 -7.11
N GLY A 104 9.76 -15.11 -8.39
CA GLY A 104 11.05 -15.14 -9.08
C GLY A 104 12.10 -14.21 -8.46
N LEU A 105 11.65 -13.12 -7.83
CA LEU A 105 12.50 -12.20 -7.05
C LEU A 105 12.73 -12.63 -5.60
N GLY A 106 12.22 -13.81 -5.20
CA GLY A 106 12.33 -14.33 -3.84
C GLY A 106 11.40 -13.64 -2.82
N ILE A 107 10.32 -13.02 -3.30
CA ILE A 107 9.30 -12.38 -2.46
C ILE A 107 8.23 -13.41 -2.14
N GLU A 108 7.88 -13.56 -0.88
CA GLU A 108 6.77 -14.40 -0.45
C GLU A 108 5.43 -13.75 -0.83
N VAL A 109 4.62 -14.49 -1.59
CA VAL A 109 3.30 -14.05 -2.03
C VAL A 109 2.23 -14.84 -1.29
N LEU A 110 1.54 -14.18 -0.38
CA LEU A 110 0.39 -14.74 0.33
C LEU A 110 -0.87 -14.48 -0.48
N SER A 111 -1.74 -15.50 -0.60
CA SER A 111 -3.07 -15.31 -1.15
C SER A 111 -4.00 -14.78 -0.07
N PHE A 112 -4.67 -13.70 -0.37
CA PHE A 112 -5.75 -13.18 0.45
C PHE A 112 -7.09 -13.50 -0.24
N ASP A 113 -7.65 -14.66 0.10
CA ASP A 113 -8.96 -15.04 -0.37
C ASP A 113 -10.03 -14.67 0.66
N TYR A 114 -11.07 -14.00 0.18
CA TYR A 114 -12.25 -13.80 1.00
C TYR A 114 -12.97 -15.16 1.16
N PRO A 115 -13.35 -15.56 2.39
CA PRO A 115 -13.95 -16.89 2.64
C PRO A 115 -15.30 -17.07 1.94
N GLU A 116 -15.96 -15.97 1.62
CA GLU A 116 -17.22 -15.88 0.88
C GLU A 116 -17.17 -14.72 -0.08
N THR A 117 -18.10 -14.65 -1.03
CA THR A 117 -18.27 -13.44 -1.84
C THR A 117 -18.52 -12.25 -0.91
N PRO A 118 -17.61 -11.29 -0.85
CA PRO A 118 -17.71 -10.22 0.14
C PRO A 118 -18.86 -9.29 -0.22
N HIS A 119 -19.86 -9.24 0.65
CA HIS A 119 -21.02 -8.37 0.50
C HIS A 119 -20.99 -7.19 1.44
N SER A 120 -21.56 -6.08 1.00
CA SER A 120 -21.96 -4.96 1.82
C SER A 120 -23.44 -4.64 1.53
N PRO A 121 -24.07 -3.73 2.28
CA PRO A 121 -25.40 -3.23 1.92
C PRO A 121 -25.50 -2.61 0.52
N TYR A 122 -24.35 -2.36 -0.11
CA TYR A 122 -24.24 -1.73 -1.43
C TYR A 122 -23.91 -2.74 -2.55
N GLY A 123 -23.84 -4.04 -2.25
CA GLY A 123 -23.56 -5.09 -3.21
C GLY A 123 -22.26 -5.83 -2.97
N VAL A 124 -21.75 -6.51 -4.00
CA VAL A 124 -20.50 -7.27 -3.96
C VAL A 124 -19.31 -6.32 -3.99
N LEU A 125 -18.32 -6.61 -3.15
CA LEU A 125 -17.14 -5.78 -3.01
C LEU A 125 -16.05 -6.18 -4.01
N LYS A 126 -15.38 -5.20 -4.58
CA LYS A 126 -14.17 -5.38 -5.40
C LYS A 126 -13.10 -6.15 -4.65
N ARG A 127 -12.50 -7.17 -5.26
CA ARG A 127 -11.49 -8.03 -4.61
C ARG A 127 -10.06 -7.74 -5.05
N ALA A 128 -9.81 -7.52 -6.33
CA ALA A 128 -8.46 -7.46 -6.88
C ALA A 128 -7.58 -6.31 -6.32
N VAL A 129 -8.19 -5.25 -5.79
CA VAL A 129 -7.49 -4.07 -5.27
C VAL A 129 -7.54 -4.09 -3.74
N SER A 130 -6.57 -4.71 -3.10
CA SER A 130 -6.55 -4.91 -1.64
C SER A 130 -5.81 -3.80 -0.88
N ALA A 131 -4.82 -3.16 -1.50
CA ALA A 131 -3.97 -2.18 -0.82
C ALA A 131 -4.68 -0.87 -0.44
N ALA A 132 -5.85 -0.58 -1.00
CA ALA A 132 -6.64 0.58 -0.60
C ALA A 132 -7.34 0.41 0.75
N ALA A 133 -7.76 -0.82 1.10
CA ALA A 133 -8.53 -1.12 2.31
C ALA A 133 -7.69 -1.18 3.60
N GLY A 134 -6.35 -1.11 3.48
CA GLY A 134 -5.42 -1.06 4.59
C GLY A 134 -3.98 -1.10 4.12
N PHE A 135 -3.06 -0.69 4.97
CA PHE A 135 -1.63 -0.70 4.66
C PHE A 135 -0.79 -0.97 5.91
N VAL A 136 0.35 -1.61 5.71
CA VAL A 136 1.27 -1.98 6.79
C VAL A 136 2.40 -0.96 6.86
N ILE A 137 2.69 -0.52 8.07
CA ILE A 137 3.82 0.33 8.44
C ILE A 137 4.66 -0.39 9.48
N ASN A 138 5.71 0.25 9.99
CA ASN A 138 6.52 -0.33 11.07
C ASN A 138 5.64 -0.70 12.27
N GLY A 139 5.64 -1.98 12.62
CA GLY A 139 4.89 -2.54 13.74
C GLY A 139 3.51 -3.13 13.41
N GLY A 140 2.93 -2.89 12.22
CA GLY A 140 1.64 -3.47 11.88
C GLY A 140 0.79 -2.64 10.92
N ALA A 141 -0.49 -2.90 10.88
CA ALA A 141 -1.41 -2.38 9.90
C ALA A 141 -2.30 -1.23 10.40
N ILE A 142 -2.54 -0.29 9.50
CA ILE A 142 -3.64 0.67 9.61
C ILE A 142 -4.77 0.18 8.69
N ILE A 143 -5.96 -0.01 9.24
CA ILE A 143 -7.15 -0.39 8.49
C ILE A 143 -7.86 0.87 8.01
N ALA A 144 -8.05 0.94 6.72
CA ALA A 144 -8.67 2.08 6.05
C ALA A 144 -10.18 2.16 6.29
N ARG A 145 -10.76 3.33 6.07
CA ARG A 145 -12.17 3.51 5.80
C ARG A 145 -12.32 4.16 4.43
N GLU A 146 -12.79 3.38 3.50
CA GLU A 146 -12.81 3.76 2.08
C GLU A 146 -13.91 4.79 1.77
N ALA A 147 -13.65 5.66 0.80
CA ALA A 147 -14.55 6.74 0.42
C ALA A 147 -15.83 6.22 -0.25
N PRO A 148 -15.76 5.42 -1.32
CA PRO A 148 -16.96 4.92 -1.97
C PRO A 148 -17.74 3.98 -1.06
N PRO A 149 -19.04 4.22 -0.81
CA PRO A 149 -19.84 3.37 0.07
C PRO A 149 -19.81 1.89 -0.30
N PHE A 150 -19.77 1.56 -1.58
CA PHE A 150 -19.73 0.19 -2.09
C PHE A 150 -18.38 -0.51 -1.87
N TRP A 151 -17.33 0.21 -1.46
CA TRP A 151 -16.05 -0.40 -1.06
C TRP A 151 -15.91 -0.58 0.44
N ARG A 152 -16.69 0.14 1.23
CA ARG A 152 -16.57 0.20 2.69
C ARG A 152 -16.68 -1.13 3.44
N GLY A 153 -17.03 -2.19 2.83
CA GLY A 153 -17.04 -3.51 3.47
C GLY A 153 -15.69 -4.23 3.44
N ARG A 154 -14.78 -3.85 2.56
CA ARG A 154 -13.50 -4.55 2.37
C ARG A 154 -12.59 -4.48 3.58
N SER A 155 -12.56 -3.35 4.26
CA SER A 155 -11.73 -3.11 5.45
C SER A 155 -11.94 -4.17 6.53
N ARG A 156 -13.17 -4.68 6.71
CA ARG A 156 -13.47 -5.76 7.65
C ARG A 156 -12.74 -7.04 7.29
N TYR A 157 -12.77 -7.43 6.02
CA TYR A 157 -12.11 -8.64 5.54
C TYR A 157 -10.59 -8.52 5.57
N VAL A 158 -10.05 -7.37 5.18
CA VAL A 158 -8.61 -7.07 5.28
C VAL A 158 -8.14 -7.14 6.74
N SER A 159 -8.91 -6.56 7.68
CA SER A 159 -8.60 -6.66 9.11
C SER A 159 -8.60 -8.11 9.61
N GLN A 160 -9.60 -8.91 9.25
CA GLN A 160 -9.67 -10.32 9.62
C GLN A 160 -8.50 -11.13 9.05
N TYR A 161 -8.16 -10.88 7.78
CA TYR A 161 -7.03 -11.54 7.13
C TYR A 161 -5.71 -11.21 7.81
N LEU A 162 -5.42 -9.94 8.04
CA LEU A 162 -4.17 -9.52 8.68
C LEU A 162 -4.02 -10.12 10.08
N GLN A 163 -5.11 -10.15 10.86
CA GLN A 163 -5.10 -10.83 12.16
C GLN A 163 -4.88 -12.34 12.02
N SER A 164 -5.41 -12.98 11.00
CA SER A 164 -5.22 -14.44 10.78
C SER A 164 -3.78 -14.84 10.46
N ILE A 165 -2.98 -13.91 9.99
CA ILE A 165 -1.54 -14.09 9.73
C ILE A 165 -0.67 -13.46 10.82
N ASN A 166 -1.25 -13.13 11.97
CA ASN A 166 -0.61 -12.49 13.12
C ASN A 166 -0.03 -11.09 12.85
N CYS A 167 -0.54 -10.34 11.87
CA CYS A 167 -0.16 -8.95 11.69
C CYS A 167 -0.91 -8.06 12.68
N PRO A 168 -0.22 -7.31 13.55
CA PRO A 168 -0.88 -6.39 14.49
C PRO A 168 -1.70 -5.33 13.77
N ILE A 169 -2.85 -4.97 14.35
CA ILE A 169 -3.65 -3.83 13.90
C ILE A 169 -3.36 -2.64 14.82
N LEU A 170 -2.66 -1.64 14.29
CA LEU A 170 -2.26 -0.46 15.04
C LEU A 170 -3.39 0.57 15.13
N TYR A 171 -4.20 0.66 14.09
CA TYR A 171 -5.33 1.58 14.05
C TYR A 171 -6.41 1.16 13.04
N THR A 172 -7.64 1.58 13.29
CA THR A 172 -8.76 1.46 12.34
C THR A 172 -9.45 2.82 12.20
N VAL A 173 -9.49 3.35 10.98
CA VAL A 173 -10.14 4.63 10.69
C VAL A 173 -11.64 4.53 10.89
N HIS A 174 -12.23 5.49 11.60
CA HIS A 174 -13.64 5.48 12.00
C HIS A 174 -14.29 6.87 11.92
N GLY A 175 -15.50 7.02 12.46
CA GLY A 175 -16.23 8.29 12.49
C GLY A 175 -16.52 8.81 11.08
N LYS A 176 -16.23 10.08 10.84
CA LYS A 176 -16.32 10.72 9.54
C LYS A 176 -15.00 10.69 8.75
N GLY A 177 -13.94 10.14 9.36
CA GLY A 177 -12.66 9.98 8.70
C GLY A 177 -12.81 9.06 7.48
N VAL A 178 -12.19 9.47 6.37
CA VAL A 178 -11.98 8.68 5.17
C VAL A 178 -10.48 8.67 4.93
N CYS A 179 -9.92 7.49 4.67
CA CYS A 179 -8.49 7.34 4.47
C CYS A 179 -8.26 5.99 3.79
N GLU A 180 -7.69 6.02 2.60
CA GLU A 180 -7.34 4.82 1.83
C GLU A 180 -5.81 4.65 1.75
N GLY A 181 -5.34 3.40 1.68
CA GLY A 181 -3.92 3.10 1.72
C GLY A 181 -3.10 3.72 0.58
N GLY A 182 -3.71 3.87 -0.59
CA GLY A 182 -3.08 4.50 -1.77
C GLY A 182 -2.82 6.01 -1.60
N ALA A 183 -3.49 6.67 -0.65
CA ALA A 183 -3.22 8.06 -0.32
C ALA A 183 -1.87 8.27 0.39
N PHE A 184 -1.17 7.20 0.77
CA PHE A 184 0.07 7.24 1.56
C PHE A 184 1.24 6.61 0.78
N THR A 185 1.99 7.43 0.08
CA THR A 185 3.21 6.96 -0.59
C THR A 185 4.41 7.03 0.35
N ARG A 186 4.93 5.87 0.72
CA ARG A 186 6.13 5.73 1.57
C ARG A 186 7.36 5.97 0.69
N MET A 187 7.94 7.16 0.82
CA MET A 187 9.06 7.61 0.00
C MET A 187 10.40 7.08 0.50
N ALA A 188 10.53 6.95 1.81
CA ALA A 188 11.69 6.44 2.53
C ALA A 188 11.22 5.82 3.85
N ASP A 189 12.12 5.24 4.64
CA ASP A 189 11.77 4.64 5.93
C ASP A 189 11.24 5.65 6.95
N ASP A 190 11.63 6.92 6.79
CA ASP A 190 11.24 8.04 7.64
C ASP A 190 10.37 9.09 6.94
N PHE A 191 9.95 8.85 5.69
CA PHE A 191 9.24 9.86 4.91
C PHE A 191 8.03 9.31 4.15
N ILE A 192 6.90 9.99 4.31
CA ILE A 192 5.66 9.67 3.64
C ILE A 192 5.02 10.90 3.00
N VAL A 193 4.54 10.76 1.78
CA VAL A 193 3.67 11.73 1.13
C VAL A 193 2.23 11.27 1.31
N ALA A 194 1.45 12.01 2.10
CA ALA A 194 0.04 11.79 2.32
C ALA A 194 -0.79 12.76 1.47
N MET A 195 -1.78 12.29 0.74
CA MET A 195 -2.57 13.12 -0.17
C MET A 195 -3.98 13.34 0.36
N LEU A 196 -4.35 14.60 0.58
CA LEU A 196 -5.74 14.98 0.80
C LEU A 196 -6.49 15.01 -0.54
N SER A 197 -7.58 14.24 -0.61
CA SER A 197 -8.38 14.02 -1.80
C SER A 197 -9.79 13.57 -1.42
N THR A 198 -10.57 13.10 -2.38
CA THR A 198 -11.85 12.42 -2.12
C THR A 198 -11.69 11.16 -1.28
N ASP A 199 -10.56 10.47 -1.39
CA ASP A 199 -10.28 9.16 -0.76
C ASP A 199 -9.42 9.28 0.52
N CYS A 200 -9.07 10.49 0.90
CA CYS A 200 -8.45 10.81 2.18
C CYS A 200 -8.84 12.22 2.61
N ASN A 201 -9.77 12.33 3.54
CA ASN A 201 -10.17 13.62 4.08
C ASN A 201 -9.30 14.03 5.29
N ARG A 202 -9.41 15.30 5.70
CA ARG A 202 -8.62 15.83 6.82
C ARG A 202 -8.84 15.03 8.10
N GLU A 203 -10.07 14.65 8.42
CA GLU A 203 -10.38 13.87 9.62
C GLU A 203 -9.70 12.49 9.58
N GLY A 204 -9.72 11.81 8.42
CA GLY A 204 -9.03 10.53 8.26
C GLY A 204 -7.51 10.66 8.43
N LEU A 205 -6.92 11.69 7.81
CA LEU A 205 -5.49 11.96 7.97
C LEU A 205 -5.10 12.25 9.43
N GLU A 206 -5.87 13.10 10.12
CA GLU A 206 -5.57 13.45 11.52
C GLU A 206 -5.74 12.26 12.49
N GLN A 207 -6.60 11.29 12.15
CA GLN A 207 -6.69 10.05 12.92
C GLN A 207 -5.44 9.17 12.78
N VAL A 208 -4.87 9.06 11.58
CA VAL A 208 -3.71 8.19 11.34
C VAL A 208 -2.36 8.87 11.59
N ARG A 209 -2.32 10.20 11.56
CA ARG A 209 -1.10 10.99 11.78
C ARG A 209 -0.30 10.57 13.02
N PRO A 210 -0.89 10.48 14.24
CA PRO A 210 -0.14 10.10 15.43
C PRO A 210 0.47 8.70 15.34
N VAL A 211 -0.18 7.79 14.61
CA VAL A 211 0.30 6.42 14.40
C VAL A 211 1.51 6.43 13.46
N LEU A 212 1.44 7.20 12.37
CA LEU A 212 2.53 7.36 11.42
C LEU A 212 3.75 8.06 12.07
N GLU A 213 3.53 9.11 12.85
CA GLU A 213 4.61 9.84 13.55
C GLU A 213 5.31 8.95 14.59
N ARG A 214 4.57 8.12 15.34
CA ARG A 214 5.16 7.12 16.25
C ARG A 214 5.93 6.03 15.51
N ALA A 215 5.52 5.68 14.30
CA ALA A 215 6.27 4.77 13.44
C ALA A 215 7.52 5.41 12.80
N GLY A 216 7.81 6.67 13.11
CA GLY A 216 9.01 7.39 12.69
C GLY A 216 8.86 8.22 11.41
N TYR A 217 7.65 8.38 10.88
CA TYR A 217 7.47 9.12 9.63
C TYR A 217 7.39 10.64 9.82
N HIS A 218 8.17 11.36 9.04
CA HIS A 218 7.87 12.73 8.64
C HIS A 218 6.80 12.71 7.55
N ILE A 219 5.74 13.51 7.72
CA ILE A 219 4.58 13.50 6.82
C ILE A 219 4.50 14.80 6.04
N TRP A 220 4.66 14.72 4.73
CA TRP A 220 4.29 15.81 3.83
C TRP A 220 2.86 15.62 3.36
N VAL A 221 2.06 16.68 3.43
CA VAL A 221 0.66 16.64 2.99
C VAL A 221 0.53 17.27 1.61
N ALA A 222 0.33 16.43 0.61
CA ALA A 222 -0.01 16.84 -0.74
C ALA A 222 -1.52 17.07 -0.88
N HIS A 223 -1.91 17.85 -1.87
CA HIS A 223 -3.30 18.12 -2.19
C HIS A 223 -3.63 17.65 -3.60
N SER A 224 -4.79 17.02 -3.77
CA SER A 224 -5.33 16.76 -5.10
C SER A 224 -5.53 18.08 -5.85
N PRO A 225 -5.10 18.19 -7.13
CA PRO A 225 -5.14 19.45 -7.87
C PRO A 225 -6.55 19.99 -8.18
N GLY A 226 -7.58 19.29 -7.82
CA GLY A 226 -8.93 19.82 -7.93
C GLY A 226 -10.01 18.88 -7.47
N PRO A 227 -11.13 19.41 -7.01
CA PRO A 227 -12.33 18.63 -6.86
C PRO A 227 -12.81 18.35 -8.27
N LEU A 228 -12.71 17.14 -8.69
CA LEU A 228 -13.50 16.72 -9.79
C LEU A 228 -14.85 16.35 -9.23
N GLN A 229 -15.76 17.24 -9.39
CA GLN A 229 -17.16 16.98 -9.09
C GLN A 229 -17.72 15.91 -10.00
N GLU A 230 -17.04 15.71 -11.12
CA GLU A 230 -17.37 14.70 -12.11
C GLU A 230 -16.10 13.93 -12.39
N PHE A 231 -16.12 12.64 -12.13
CA PHE A 231 -15.07 11.76 -12.60
C PHE A 231 -15.00 11.88 -14.11
N HIS A 232 -13.89 12.40 -14.59
CA HIS A 232 -13.69 12.41 -16.03
C HIS A 232 -13.19 11.00 -16.38
N PRO A 233 -13.94 10.23 -17.19
CA PRO A 233 -13.57 8.87 -17.52
C PRO A 233 -12.21 8.77 -18.21
N GLU A 234 -11.76 9.88 -18.79
CA GLU A 234 -10.49 9.99 -19.50
C GLU A 234 -9.29 10.32 -18.61
N ILE A 235 -9.50 10.63 -17.31
CA ILE A 235 -8.41 11.01 -16.39
C ILE A 235 -8.56 10.27 -15.07
N PRO A 236 -8.22 8.99 -15.04
CA PRO A 236 -8.20 8.20 -13.82
C PRO A 236 -7.02 8.58 -12.90
N GLY A 237 -7.19 8.44 -11.61
CA GLY A 237 -6.07 8.28 -10.71
C GLY A 237 -5.63 9.46 -9.86
N TRP A 238 -6.43 10.51 -9.68
CA TRP A 238 -6.04 11.68 -8.87
C TRP A 238 -6.33 11.55 -7.37
N MET A 239 -6.95 10.46 -6.98
CA MET A 239 -7.43 10.26 -5.63
C MET A 239 -6.33 9.78 -4.68
N HIS A 240 -5.29 9.12 -5.22
CA HIS A 240 -4.22 8.52 -4.44
C HIS A 240 -2.85 9.06 -4.86
N SER A 241 -1.97 9.28 -3.88
CA SER A 241 -0.60 9.73 -4.16
C SER A 241 0.22 8.68 -4.90
N ASP A 242 -0.02 7.41 -4.67
CA ASP A 242 0.69 6.30 -5.31
C ASP A 242 0.36 6.10 -6.80
N MET A 243 -0.59 6.89 -7.33
CA MET A 243 -0.90 6.91 -8.75
C MET A 243 -0.02 7.88 -9.55
N TRP A 244 0.65 8.84 -8.90
CA TRP A 244 1.43 9.88 -9.57
C TRP A 244 2.84 10.07 -9.00
N ILE A 245 3.18 9.44 -7.89
CA ILE A 245 4.53 9.46 -7.34
C ILE A 245 4.97 8.07 -6.90
N ALA A 246 6.16 7.69 -7.34
CA ALA A 246 6.80 6.45 -6.91
C ALA A 246 8.27 6.70 -6.58
N PRO A 247 8.72 6.35 -5.36
CA PRO A 247 10.14 6.39 -5.02
C PRO A 247 10.89 5.30 -5.81
N LEU A 248 12.07 5.65 -6.32
CA LEU A 248 12.94 4.75 -7.10
C LEU A 248 14.26 4.48 -6.38
N ASP A 249 14.72 5.45 -5.63
CA ASP A 249 15.94 5.42 -4.83
C ASP A 249 15.80 6.44 -3.68
N ARG A 250 16.79 6.53 -2.80
CA ARG A 250 16.84 7.48 -1.68
C ARG A 250 16.49 8.93 -2.08
N ASP A 251 16.97 9.35 -3.25
CA ASP A 251 16.86 10.73 -3.75
C ASP A 251 16.26 10.83 -5.15
N LEU A 252 15.55 9.77 -5.60
CA LEU A 252 15.00 9.69 -6.95
C LEU A 252 13.57 9.20 -6.93
N ALA A 253 12.68 9.87 -7.66
CA ALA A 253 11.29 9.46 -7.80
C ALA A 253 10.79 9.67 -9.24
N LEU A 254 9.89 8.78 -9.68
CA LEU A 254 9.04 8.97 -10.84
C LEU A 254 7.83 9.79 -10.41
N VAL A 255 7.48 10.83 -11.15
CA VAL A 255 6.33 11.68 -10.84
C VAL A 255 5.53 12.00 -12.09
N TYR A 256 4.22 12.24 -11.90
CA TYR A 256 3.38 12.82 -12.94
C TYR A 256 2.79 14.15 -12.45
N PRO A 257 3.44 15.28 -12.74
CA PRO A 257 3.09 16.59 -12.21
C PRO A 257 1.64 17.04 -12.42
N PRO A 258 0.94 16.70 -13.53
CA PRO A 258 -0.45 17.09 -13.71
C PRO A 258 -1.42 16.57 -12.63
N TRP A 259 -1.04 15.52 -11.90
CA TRP A 259 -1.84 14.95 -10.81
C TRP A 259 -1.33 15.33 -9.41
N CYS A 260 -0.40 16.27 -9.34
CA CYS A 260 0.24 16.72 -8.12
C CYS A 260 0.09 18.23 -7.93
N ASP A 261 0.04 18.70 -6.69
CA ASP A 261 0.13 20.12 -6.43
C ASP A 261 1.58 20.64 -6.58
N PHE A 262 1.70 21.91 -6.95
CA PHE A 262 3.01 22.56 -7.18
C PHE A 262 3.91 22.56 -5.94
N GLU A 263 3.33 22.75 -4.76
CA GLU A 263 4.10 22.83 -3.51
C GLU A 263 4.76 21.50 -3.18
N THR A 264 4.11 20.39 -3.48
CA THR A 264 4.69 19.05 -3.30
C THR A 264 5.91 18.85 -4.21
N ILE A 265 5.83 19.22 -5.49
CA ILE A 265 6.97 19.14 -6.41
C ILE A 265 8.13 20.04 -5.92
N ARG A 266 7.83 21.23 -5.46
CA ARG A 266 8.83 22.17 -4.93
C ARG A 266 9.48 21.63 -3.66
N TYR A 267 8.68 21.08 -2.74
CA TYR A 267 9.17 20.51 -1.51
C TYR A 267 10.09 19.30 -1.75
N LEU A 268 9.67 18.34 -2.57
CA LEU A 268 10.50 17.18 -2.90
C LEU A 268 11.87 17.59 -3.46
N ARG A 269 11.90 18.57 -4.37
CA ARG A 269 13.18 19.13 -4.87
C ARG A 269 13.99 19.80 -3.78
N SER A 270 13.36 20.52 -2.86
CA SER A 270 14.05 21.22 -1.78
C SER A 270 14.73 20.30 -0.77
N ILE A 271 14.22 19.09 -0.60
CA ILE A 271 14.81 18.05 0.26
C ILE A 271 15.73 17.09 -0.51
N GLY A 272 16.04 17.41 -1.79
CA GLY A 272 17.07 16.72 -2.57
C GLY A 272 16.57 15.67 -3.56
N TYR A 273 15.26 15.43 -3.71
CA TYR A 273 14.76 14.50 -4.70
C TYR A 273 14.98 15.00 -6.13
N ARG A 274 15.59 14.16 -6.95
CA ARG A 274 15.55 14.26 -8.40
C ARG A 274 14.24 13.61 -8.89
N LEU A 275 13.55 14.30 -9.79
CA LEU A 275 12.24 13.86 -10.27
C LEU A 275 12.33 13.51 -11.76
N ILE A 276 11.94 12.30 -12.11
CA ILE A 276 11.72 11.86 -13.49
C ILE A 276 10.24 12.05 -13.77
N GLU A 277 9.92 12.74 -14.85
CA GLU A 277 8.54 13.00 -15.25
C GLU A 277 8.02 11.87 -16.15
N ALA A 278 6.90 11.25 -15.76
CA ALA A 278 6.26 10.22 -16.55
C ALA A 278 5.62 10.84 -17.82
N PRO A 279 5.82 10.25 -19.02
CA PRO A 279 5.16 10.69 -20.23
C PRO A 279 3.63 10.58 -20.12
N ARG A 280 2.95 11.66 -20.53
CA ARG A 280 1.50 11.81 -20.40
C ARG A 280 0.73 10.64 -21.02
N ASP A 281 1.04 10.31 -22.26
CA ASP A 281 0.34 9.27 -23.03
C ASP A 281 0.46 7.87 -22.41
N GLU A 282 1.56 7.60 -21.69
CA GLU A 282 1.73 6.34 -20.97
C GLU A 282 1.07 6.40 -19.59
N GLN A 283 1.24 7.50 -18.88
CA GLN A 283 0.67 7.66 -17.54
C GLN A 283 -0.87 7.59 -17.56
N GLU A 284 -1.50 8.24 -18.52
CA GLU A 284 -2.96 8.24 -18.65
C GLU A 284 -3.53 6.91 -19.21
N ARG A 285 -2.68 6.06 -19.79
CA ARG A 285 -3.11 4.78 -20.36
C ARG A 285 -2.85 3.58 -19.45
N VAL A 286 -1.66 3.47 -18.86
CA VAL A 286 -1.25 2.29 -18.05
C VAL A 286 -0.68 2.66 -16.70
N THR A 287 -0.62 3.93 -16.36
CA THR A 287 -0.23 4.44 -15.03
C THR A 287 1.12 3.91 -14.53
N PRO A 288 2.23 4.04 -15.28
CA PRO A 288 3.54 3.50 -14.88
C PRO A 288 4.04 4.03 -13.52
N ALA A 289 3.56 5.19 -13.05
CA ALA A 289 3.89 5.69 -11.72
C ALA A 289 3.28 4.85 -10.58
N ASN A 290 2.30 3.97 -10.86
CA ASN A 290 1.80 3.01 -9.88
C ASN A 290 2.66 1.74 -9.85
N LEU A 291 3.98 1.90 -9.93
CA LEU A 291 4.97 0.84 -9.80
C LEU A 291 5.23 0.45 -8.34
N ILE A 292 5.89 -0.68 -8.15
CA ILE A 292 6.46 -1.08 -6.86
C ILE A 292 7.99 -1.11 -6.95
N THR A 293 8.63 -0.41 -6.04
CA THR A 293 10.07 -0.52 -5.82
C THR A 293 10.32 -1.76 -4.97
N ILE A 294 11.04 -2.72 -5.53
CA ILE A 294 11.40 -3.97 -4.85
C ILE A 294 12.52 -3.73 -3.85
N GLU A 295 13.52 -2.99 -4.28
CA GLU A 295 14.61 -2.42 -3.50
C GLU A 295 15.13 -1.18 -4.25
N PRO A 296 15.97 -0.33 -3.66
CA PRO A 296 16.52 0.81 -4.37
C PRO A 296 17.06 0.43 -5.75
N ARG A 297 16.57 1.11 -6.79
CA ARG A 297 16.93 0.91 -8.21
C ARG A 297 16.40 -0.36 -8.89
N LEU A 298 15.55 -1.15 -8.25
CA LEU A 298 14.84 -2.26 -8.88
C LEU A 298 13.33 -2.07 -8.72
N VAL A 299 12.60 -2.01 -9.82
CA VAL A 299 11.16 -1.76 -9.82
C VAL A 299 10.38 -2.78 -10.66
N VAL A 300 9.14 -3.06 -10.25
CA VAL A 300 8.12 -3.72 -11.08
C VAL A 300 7.11 -2.69 -11.50
N MET A 301 6.94 -2.50 -12.81
CA MET A 301 6.17 -1.42 -13.41
C MET A 301 5.05 -1.97 -14.30
N PRO A 302 3.84 -1.40 -14.23
CA PRO A 302 2.78 -1.76 -15.17
C PRO A 302 3.10 -1.22 -16.57
N GLY A 303 2.80 -2.02 -17.59
CA GLY A 303 3.07 -1.69 -18.98
C GLY A 303 1.98 -2.17 -19.95
N PRO A 304 2.22 -1.96 -21.25
CA PRO A 304 3.45 -1.46 -21.86
C PRO A 304 3.65 0.06 -21.75
N ALA A 305 4.84 0.48 -21.27
CA ALA A 305 5.23 1.88 -21.11
C ALA A 305 6.70 2.11 -21.56
N PRO A 306 7.01 1.97 -22.85
CA PRO A 306 8.38 1.96 -23.36
C PRO A 306 9.14 3.26 -23.15
N LYS A 307 8.47 4.42 -23.17
CA LYS A 307 9.12 5.72 -22.94
C LYS A 307 9.52 5.87 -21.48
N THR A 308 8.59 5.53 -20.56
CA THR A 308 8.85 5.54 -19.11
C THR A 308 9.99 4.58 -18.78
N ARG A 309 9.94 3.36 -19.31
CA ARG A 309 10.99 2.38 -19.14
C ARG A 309 12.35 2.91 -19.58
N ALA A 310 12.45 3.49 -20.77
CA ALA A 310 13.70 4.06 -21.27
C ALA A 310 14.24 5.21 -20.39
N LEU A 311 13.35 6.05 -19.83
CA LEU A 311 13.73 7.12 -18.90
C LEU A 311 14.29 6.54 -17.58
N LEU A 312 13.67 5.51 -17.05
CA LEU A 312 14.08 4.84 -15.81
C LEU A 312 15.41 4.11 -16.01
N GLU A 313 15.55 3.31 -17.07
CA GLU A 313 16.79 2.61 -17.41
C GLU A 313 17.94 3.61 -17.66
N GLY A 314 17.67 4.73 -18.34
CA GLY A 314 18.62 5.82 -18.53
C GLY A 314 19.08 6.50 -17.23
N ALA A 315 18.28 6.41 -16.17
CA ALA A 315 18.61 6.88 -14.83
C ALA A 315 19.29 5.80 -13.95
N GLY A 316 19.54 4.61 -14.51
CA GLY A 316 20.19 3.50 -13.81
C GLY A 316 19.21 2.68 -12.94
N ILE A 317 17.92 2.66 -13.29
CA ILE A 317 16.91 1.83 -12.65
C ILE A 317 16.73 0.55 -13.45
N GLU A 318 16.75 -0.59 -12.80
CA GLU A 318 16.35 -1.87 -13.36
C GLU A 318 14.83 -1.97 -13.37
N VAL A 319 14.25 -2.20 -14.54
CA VAL A 319 12.78 -2.19 -14.73
C VAL A 319 12.30 -3.56 -15.18
N ILE A 320 11.46 -4.18 -14.36
CA ILE A 320 10.67 -5.36 -14.73
C ILE A 320 9.29 -4.86 -15.12
N GLU A 321 8.99 -4.85 -16.40
CA GLU A 321 7.69 -4.45 -16.92
C GLU A 321 6.75 -5.64 -16.97
N VAL A 322 5.51 -5.47 -16.49
CA VAL A 322 4.45 -6.47 -16.54
C VAL A 322 3.25 -5.94 -17.30
N GLU A 323 2.66 -6.76 -18.15
CA GLU A 323 1.41 -6.42 -18.82
C GLU A 323 0.28 -6.40 -17.79
N TYR A 324 -0.42 -5.26 -17.67
CA TYR A 324 -1.42 -5.04 -16.60
C TYR A 324 -2.63 -4.22 -17.07
N ASP A 325 -2.86 -4.15 -18.39
CA ASP A 325 -3.84 -3.29 -19.05
C ASP A 325 -5.30 -3.70 -18.78
N GLU A 326 -5.58 -4.95 -18.45
CA GLU A 326 -6.91 -5.40 -18.05
C GLU A 326 -7.18 -5.19 -16.56
N VAL A 327 -6.18 -5.43 -15.71
CA VAL A 327 -6.33 -5.22 -14.27
C VAL A 327 -6.56 -3.74 -13.96
N ILE A 328 -5.87 -2.83 -14.67
CA ILE A 328 -6.04 -1.39 -14.47
C ILE A 328 -7.47 -0.91 -14.78
N LEU A 329 -8.15 -1.54 -15.73
CA LEU A 329 -9.56 -1.24 -16.02
C LEU A 329 -10.48 -1.50 -14.82
N TYR A 330 -10.05 -2.33 -13.89
CA TYR A 330 -10.76 -2.60 -12.64
C TYR A 330 -10.44 -1.59 -11.52
N GLY A 331 -9.63 -0.58 -11.83
CA GLY A 331 -9.36 0.56 -10.95
C GLY A 331 -8.17 0.38 -10.01
N GLY A 332 -7.08 -0.18 -10.52
CA GLY A 332 -5.82 -0.25 -9.78
C GLY A 332 -4.74 -0.97 -10.57
N ALA A 333 -3.50 -0.47 -10.50
CA ALA A 333 -2.37 -1.09 -11.18
C ALA A 333 -1.54 -1.95 -10.19
N VAL A 334 -0.28 -2.18 -10.48
CA VAL A 334 0.61 -3.11 -9.76
C VAL A 334 0.65 -2.83 -8.25
N ARG A 335 0.82 -1.57 -7.85
CA ARG A 335 0.87 -1.21 -6.43
C ARG A 335 -0.47 -1.36 -5.72
N CYS A 336 -1.56 -0.99 -6.38
CA CYS A 336 -2.90 -1.07 -5.82
C CYS A 336 -3.36 -2.51 -5.53
N THR A 337 -2.89 -3.47 -6.33
CA THR A 337 -3.22 -4.89 -6.17
C THR A 337 -2.27 -5.63 -5.24
N THR A 338 -1.23 -4.96 -4.72
CA THR A 338 -0.18 -5.54 -3.90
C THR A 338 -0.15 -4.92 -2.51
N MET A 339 -0.62 -5.64 -1.50
CA MET A 339 -0.46 -5.24 -0.11
C MET A 339 0.92 -5.65 0.38
N GLN A 340 1.79 -4.67 0.59
CA GLN A 340 3.14 -4.90 1.10
C GLN A 340 3.07 -5.16 2.60
N LEU A 341 3.66 -6.25 3.07
CA LEU A 341 3.59 -6.69 4.46
C LEU A 341 4.91 -6.57 5.21
N VAL A 342 6.01 -6.93 4.55
CA VAL A 342 7.35 -6.95 5.16
C VAL A 342 8.38 -6.41 4.16
N ARG A 343 9.20 -5.48 4.63
CA ARG A 343 10.40 -4.98 3.96
C ARG A 343 11.59 -4.98 4.91
N ASP A 344 12.78 -5.18 4.38
CA ASP A 344 14.00 -4.87 5.12
C ASP A 344 14.09 -3.36 5.37
N PRO A 345 14.84 -2.92 6.37
CA PRO A 345 15.18 -1.51 6.52
C PRO A 345 15.78 -0.93 5.24
N GLY A 346 15.32 0.23 4.87
CA GLY A 346 15.72 0.94 3.66
C GLY A 346 16.39 2.28 3.94
N PRO A 347 16.60 3.10 2.90
CA PRO A 347 17.15 4.42 3.08
C PRO A 347 16.16 5.36 3.77
N THR A 348 16.71 6.31 4.50
CA THR A 348 16.00 7.43 5.11
C THR A 348 16.16 8.70 4.27
N ALA A 349 15.18 9.60 4.33
CA ALA A 349 15.22 10.88 3.62
C ALA A 349 15.93 11.99 4.41
N PHE A 350 15.88 11.95 5.74
CA PHE A 350 16.29 13.04 6.63
C PHE A 350 17.47 12.71 7.55
N SER A 351 18.08 11.56 7.44
CA SER A 351 19.24 11.15 8.27
C SER A 351 20.52 11.03 7.47
#